data_052cba1c7ff7346be498651d9801ca55
#
_entry.id   052cba1c7ff7346be498651d9801ca55
#
_cell.length_a   1.000
_cell.length_b   1.000
_cell.length_c   1.000
_cell.angle_alpha   90.00
_cell.angle_beta   90.00
_cell.angle_gamma   90.00
#
_symmetry.space_group_name_H-M   'P 1'
#
loop_
_entity.id
_entity.type
_entity.pdbx_description
1 polymer ?
#
loop_
_entity_poly.entity_id
_entity_poly.type
_entity_poly.pdbx_seq_one_letter_code
_entity_poly.pdbx_strand_id
1 'polypeptide(L)'
;MQELYILGGKQKDAFLKHREEEHLYERALILRLDPETNQSKVCIDYTTPSEARSGADASILFKAGTLEGDTLYACTSTEVLVYRLPQFKLLSYVSLPCFNDLHHVCPTDEGNLLVADTGLDMVVEFTQQGRVLRQWNVLSEDPWARFSRDIDYRKVASTKPHRSHPNYVFLLGRDIWVTRFYQKDAVCLTRPAAPIQIEVEKPHDGQVVGDRIYFTTVDGRVVVVNRETLQVSDIVNLNLIDNECRALLGWCRGVLALNEGRVWVGFTRVRKTRFMENLNWVKHTFRDVEKPTHIALYDLSARKCLQEIDLEPYGMNIVFSIFPAVPPSLGKQSADEERRSQSLVRCAS
;
A
#
# COMPACT_ATOMS: atom_id res chain seq x y z
N MET A 1 -15.89 -16.86 3.84
CA MET A 1 -15.33 -15.47 3.84
C MET A 1 -15.15 -14.96 2.42
N GLN A 2 -15.06 -13.64 2.23
CA GLN A 2 -14.75 -13.06 0.92
C GLN A 2 -13.27 -13.31 0.58
N GLU A 3 -12.98 -13.68 -0.68
CA GLU A 3 -11.62 -13.77 -1.18
C GLU A 3 -10.92 -12.41 -1.13
N LEU A 4 -9.60 -12.42 -1.09
CA LEU A 4 -8.77 -11.23 -0.94
C LEU A 4 -7.81 -11.07 -2.13
N TYR A 5 -7.54 -9.82 -2.52
CA TYR A 5 -6.36 -9.46 -3.29
C TYR A 5 -5.28 -8.95 -2.35
N ILE A 6 -4.04 -9.43 -2.52
CA ILE A 6 -2.90 -9.08 -1.71
C ILE A 6 -1.81 -8.54 -2.64
N LEU A 7 -1.35 -7.32 -2.38
CA LEU A 7 -0.30 -6.63 -3.12
C LEU A 7 1.02 -6.72 -2.36
N GLY A 8 2.09 -7.02 -3.08
CA GLY A 8 3.43 -7.09 -2.51
C GLY A 8 4.47 -7.56 -3.53
N GLY A 9 5.37 -8.45 -3.12
CA GLY A 9 6.42 -8.91 -4.00
C GLY A 9 7.12 -10.18 -3.55
N LYS A 10 7.84 -10.77 -4.51
CA LYS A 10 8.70 -11.93 -4.31
C LYS A 10 10.13 -11.48 -4.07
N GLN A 11 10.75 -12.04 -3.05
CA GLN A 11 12.16 -11.79 -2.74
C GLN A 11 13.07 -12.54 -3.70
N LYS A 12 14.21 -11.94 -4.07
CA LYS A 12 15.32 -12.61 -4.75
C LYS A 12 15.87 -13.76 -3.90
N ASP A 13 16.36 -14.82 -4.54
CA ASP A 13 16.86 -15.99 -3.85
C ASP A 13 17.92 -15.67 -2.79
N ALA A 14 17.91 -16.45 -1.70
CA ALA A 14 18.60 -16.21 -0.43
C ALA A 14 20.13 -16.20 -0.48
N PHE A 15 20.76 -16.45 -1.61
CA PHE A 15 22.23 -16.43 -1.75
C PHE A 15 22.86 -15.04 -1.52
N LEU A 16 22.05 -13.97 -1.49
CA LEU A 16 22.52 -12.59 -1.37
C LEU A 16 22.10 -11.99 -0.01
N LYS A 17 22.65 -12.52 1.06
CA LYS A 17 22.28 -12.25 2.47
C LYS A 17 22.45 -10.80 2.97
N HIS A 18 22.97 -9.87 2.17
CA HIS A 18 23.33 -8.51 2.63
C HIS A 18 22.82 -7.39 1.71
N ARG A 19 21.70 -7.58 0.99
CA ARG A 19 21.16 -6.54 0.14
C ARG A 19 20.28 -5.57 0.91
N GLU A 20 20.43 -4.29 0.60
CA GLU A 20 19.51 -3.25 1.04
C GLU A 20 18.14 -3.43 0.38
N GLU A 21 17.09 -2.80 0.90
CA GLU A 21 15.71 -2.97 0.44
C GLU A 21 15.54 -2.62 -1.05
N GLU A 22 16.33 -1.65 -1.51
CA GLU A 22 16.40 -1.19 -2.89
C GLU A 22 16.84 -2.29 -3.89
N HIS A 23 17.32 -3.43 -3.38
CA HIS A 23 17.84 -4.54 -4.19
C HIS A 23 17.26 -5.93 -3.83
N LEU A 24 16.23 -5.99 -2.97
CA LEU A 24 15.78 -7.25 -2.35
C LEU A 24 14.75 -8.03 -3.13
N TYR A 25 13.88 -7.35 -3.88
CA TYR A 25 12.75 -8.00 -4.53
C TYR A 25 12.95 -8.10 -6.04
N GLU A 26 12.46 -9.20 -6.63
CA GLU A 26 12.63 -9.48 -8.06
C GLU A 26 11.34 -9.34 -8.85
N ARG A 27 10.17 -9.51 -8.22
CA ARG A 27 8.86 -9.51 -8.87
C ARG A 27 7.83 -8.79 -8.02
N ALA A 28 7.03 -7.95 -8.64
CA ALA A 28 5.84 -7.38 -8.05
C ALA A 28 4.67 -8.34 -8.26
N LEU A 29 4.00 -8.73 -7.17
CA LEU A 29 2.94 -9.74 -7.21
C LEU A 29 1.61 -9.19 -6.72
N ILE A 30 0.52 -9.60 -7.39
CA ILE A 30 -0.84 -9.53 -6.87
C ILE A 30 -1.37 -10.95 -6.77
N LEU A 31 -1.68 -11.38 -5.56
CA LEU A 31 -2.32 -12.67 -5.29
C LEU A 31 -3.82 -12.49 -5.09
N ARG A 32 -4.61 -13.45 -5.57
CA ARG A 32 -5.98 -13.69 -5.10
C ARG A 32 -5.94 -14.89 -4.16
N LEU A 33 -6.45 -14.72 -2.96
CA LEU A 33 -6.42 -15.71 -1.88
C LEU A 33 -7.84 -15.95 -1.38
N ASP A 34 -8.24 -17.21 -1.28
CA ASP A 34 -9.43 -17.64 -0.55
C ASP A 34 -9.04 -17.95 0.91
N PRO A 35 -9.48 -17.16 1.89
CA PRO A 35 -9.15 -17.38 3.29
C PRO A 35 -9.77 -18.65 3.90
N GLU A 36 -10.81 -19.23 3.31
CA GLU A 36 -11.45 -20.44 3.83
C GLU A 36 -10.70 -21.71 3.42
N THR A 37 -10.23 -21.74 2.19
CA THR A 37 -9.56 -22.94 1.62
C THR A 37 -8.04 -22.80 1.60
N ASN A 38 -7.49 -21.61 1.86
CA ASN A 38 -6.09 -21.27 1.67
C ASN A 38 -5.60 -21.46 0.22
N GLN A 39 -6.51 -21.51 -0.75
CA GLN A 39 -6.14 -21.56 -2.15
C GLN A 39 -5.75 -20.17 -2.64
N SER A 40 -4.66 -20.10 -3.39
CA SER A 40 -4.20 -18.84 -3.96
C SER A 40 -3.95 -18.95 -5.46
N LYS A 41 -4.06 -17.81 -6.13
CA LYS A 41 -3.74 -17.64 -7.54
C LYS A 41 -2.95 -16.35 -7.73
N VAL A 42 -1.84 -16.42 -8.47
CA VAL A 42 -1.15 -15.22 -8.96
C VAL A 42 -2.00 -14.58 -10.06
N CYS A 43 -2.48 -13.36 -9.80
CA CYS A 43 -3.23 -12.56 -10.77
C CYS A 43 -2.31 -11.71 -11.63
N ILE A 44 -1.31 -11.11 -11.01
CA ILE A 44 -0.26 -10.31 -11.66
C ILE A 44 1.10 -10.77 -11.15
N ASP A 45 2.02 -10.98 -12.08
CA ASP A 45 3.45 -11.20 -11.87
C ASP A 45 4.18 -10.21 -12.78
N TYR A 46 4.69 -9.12 -12.19
CA TYR A 46 5.13 -7.93 -12.91
C TYR A 46 6.62 -7.64 -12.70
N THR A 47 7.24 -7.13 -13.75
CA THR A 47 8.61 -6.62 -13.73
C THR A 47 8.62 -5.19 -14.25
N THR A 48 9.16 -4.25 -13.47
CA THR A 48 9.37 -2.86 -13.87
C THR A 48 10.31 -2.80 -15.09
N PRO A 49 9.92 -2.13 -16.18
CA PRO A 49 10.76 -2.03 -17.38
C PRO A 49 12.04 -1.22 -17.10
N SER A 50 13.07 -1.42 -17.92
CA SER A 50 14.41 -0.84 -17.71
C SER A 50 14.41 0.69 -17.70
N GLU A 51 13.52 1.32 -18.47
CA GLU A 51 13.35 2.77 -18.53
C GLU A 51 12.73 3.39 -17.27
N ALA A 52 12.08 2.59 -16.43
CA ALA A 52 11.44 3.04 -15.20
C ALA A 52 12.15 2.59 -13.92
N ARG A 53 13.37 2.06 -14.00
CA ARG A 53 14.12 1.61 -12.81
C ARG A 53 15.58 2.10 -12.81
N SER A 54 16.17 2.16 -11.62
CA SER A 54 17.53 2.69 -11.41
C SER A 54 18.64 1.78 -11.95
N GLY A 55 18.37 0.50 -12.13
CA GLY A 55 19.33 -0.47 -12.64
C GLY A 55 18.77 -1.88 -12.74
N ALA A 56 19.54 -2.82 -13.26
CA ALA A 56 19.13 -4.21 -13.43
C ALA A 56 18.81 -4.89 -12.09
N ASP A 57 19.41 -4.44 -11.01
CA ASP A 57 19.29 -5.00 -9.67
C ASP A 57 18.28 -4.29 -8.78
N ALA A 58 17.57 -3.28 -9.29
CA ALA A 58 16.54 -2.56 -8.55
C ALA A 58 15.47 -3.50 -8.00
N SER A 59 14.94 -3.17 -6.81
CA SER A 59 13.81 -3.90 -6.21
C SER A 59 12.54 -3.69 -7.01
N ILE A 60 11.83 -4.78 -7.28
CA ILE A 60 10.57 -4.79 -8.00
C ILE A 60 9.51 -5.39 -7.09
N LEU A 61 8.54 -4.58 -6.67
CA LEU A 61 7.43 -4.97 -5.81
C LEU A 61 6.27 -4.01 -6.00
N PHE A 62 5.05 -4.46 -5.76
CA PHE A 62 3.93 -3.55 -5.54
C PHE A 62 4.00 -2.99 -4.11
N LYS A 63 3.83 -1.69 -4.02
CA LYS A 63 3.61 -0.93 -2.79
C LYS A 63 2.10 -0.81 -2.51
N ALA A 64 1.71 0.10 -1.63
CA ALA A 64 0.30 0.27 -1.31
C ALA A 64 -0.49 0.89 -2.47
N GLY A 65 -1.75 0.54 -2.54
CA GLY A 65 -2.66 1.01 -3.57
C GLY A 65 -4.05 1.33 -3.02
N THR A 66 -4.99 1.59 -3.94
CA THR A 66 -6.40 1.84 -3.64
C THR A 66 -7.28 0.99 -4.54
N LEU A 67 -8.33 0.41 -3.98
CA LEU A 67 -9.40 -0.23 -4.73
C LEU A 67 -10.67 0.63 -4.65
N GLU A 68 -11.17 1.09 -5.80
CA GLU A 68 -12.41 1.82 -5.92
C GLU A 68 -13.33 1.12 -6.92
N GLY A 69 -14.45 0.60 -6.42
CA GLY A 69 -15.36 -0.23 -7.22
C GLY A 69 -14.63 -1.47 -7.79
N ASP A 70 -14.51 -1.52 -9.12
CA ASP A 70 -13.80 -2.57 -9.85
C ASP A 70 -12.45 -2.11 -10.43
N THR A 71 -11.95 -0.95 -10.00
CA THR A 71 -10.69 -0.37 -10.46
C THR A 71 -9.64 -0.41 -9.35
N LEU A 72 -8.55 -1.11 -9.61
CA LEU A 72 -7.40 -1.19 -8.71
C LEU A 72 -6.31 -0.23 -9.20
N TYR A 73 -5.94 0.69 -8.34
CA TYR A 73 -4.78 1.57 -8.49
C TYR A 73 -3.63 0.99 -7.69
N ALA A 74 -2.54 0.64 -8.34
CA ALA A 74 -1.36 0.05 -7.71
C ALA A 74 -0.11 0.84 -8.09
N CYS A 75 0.88 0.94 -7.21
CA CYS A 75 2.16 1.53 -7.54
C CYS A 75 3.32 0.56 -7.26
N THR A 76 4.39 0.70 -8.03
CA THR A 76 5.74 0.21 -7.71
C THR A 76 6.55 1.35 -7.10
N SER A 77 7.87 1.22 -7.01
CA SER A 77 8.71 2.34 -6.55
C SER A 77 8.72 3.55 -7.49
N THR A 78 8.38 3.36 -8.77
CA THR A 78 8.55 4.39 -9.82
C THR A 78 7.42 4.43 -10.85
N GLU A 79 6.35 3.66 -10.62
CA GLU A 79 5.27 3.49 -11.58
C GLU A 79 3.92 3.46 -10.89
N VAL A 80 2.89 3.91 -11.59
CA VAL A 80 1.49 3.70 -11.24
C VAL A 80 0.80 2.91 -12.35
N LEU A 81 0.12 1.84 -11.97
CA LEU A 81 -0.62 0.94 -12.85
C LEU A 81 -2.08 0.91 -12.41
N VAL A 82 -2.99 1.10 -13.34
CA VAL A 82 -4.44 1.08 -13.08
C VAL A 82 -5.04 -0.13 -13.77
N TYR A 83 -5.70 -1.00 -13.02
CA TYR A 83 -6.27 -2.24 -13.52
C TYR A 83 -7.79 -2.28 -13.35
N ARG A 84 -8.49 -2.80 -14.38
CA ARG A 84 -9.89 -3.20 -14.30
C ARG A 84 -10.01 -4.63 -13.82
N LEU A 85 -10.71 -4.85 -12.73
CA LEU A 85 -10.97 -6.16 -12.14
C LEU A 85 -12.27 -6.77 -12.69
N PRO A 86 -12.43 -8.08 -12.60
CA PRO A 86 -11.51 -9.08 -12.03
C PRO A 86 -10.47 -9.60 -13.01
N GLN A 87 -10.46 -9.14 -14.29
CA GLN A 87 -9.56 -9.64 -15.33
C GLN A 87 -8.16 -9.03 -15.27
N PHE A 88 -7.94 -8.04 -14.41
CA PHE A 88 -6.68 -7.27 -14.34
C PHE A 88 -6.27 -6.64 -15.67
N LYS A 89 -7.27 -6.15 -16.44
CA LYS A 89 -7.00 -5.42 -17.67
C LYS A 89 -6.31 -4.09 -17.34
N LEU A 90 -5.10 -3.87 -17.83
CA LEU A 90 -4.39 -2.61 -17.67
C LEU A 90 -5.14 -1.49 -18.41
N LEU A 91 -5.55 -0.46 -17.67
CA LEU A 91 -6.25 0.72 -18.18
C LEU A 91 -5.32 1.91 -18.37
N SER A 92 -4.36 2.09 -17.45
CA SER A 92 -3.41 3.20 -17.48
C SER A 92 -2.08 2.77 -16.88
N TYR A 93 -1.00 3.33 -17.42
CA TYR A 93 0.36 3.20 -16.93
C TYR A 93 1.00 4.58 -16.92
N VAL A 94 1.54 4.99 -15.77
CA VAL A 94 2.22 6.28 -15.62
C VAL A 94 3.52 6.09 -14.86
N SER A 95 4.62 6.61 -15.41
CA SER A 95 5.93 6.67 -14.76
C SER A 95 6.57 8.02 -15.05
N LEU A 96 6.66 8.88 -14.03
CA LEU A 96 7.14 10.25 -14.17
C LEU A 96 8.59 10.37 -13.69
N PRO A 97 9.42 11.23 -14.28
CA PRO A 97 10.80 11.44 -13.85
C PRO A 97 10.95 11.82 -12.37
N CYS A 98 9.95 12.42 -11.76
CA CYS A 98 9.97 12.74 -10.32
C CYS A 98 9.66 11.55 -9.41
N PHE A 99 9.23 10.40 -9.91
CA PHE A 99 8.85 9.26 -9.07
C PHE A 99 10.07 8.54 -8.51
N ASN A 100 10.11 8.43 -7.16
CA ASN A 100 11.12 7.65 -6.46
C ASN A 100 10.56 7.09 -5.15
N ASP A 101 10.66 5.79 -4.98
CA ASP A 101 10.19 5.09 -3.77
C ASP A 101 8.72 5.39 -3.44
N LEU A 102 7.83 5.39 -4.46
CA LEU A 102 6.40 5.60 -4.24
C LEU A 102 5.89 4.58 -3.23
N HIS A 103 5.03 5.03 -2.28
CA HIS A 103 4.47 4.13 -1.26
C HIS A 103 2.97 3.92 -1.38
N HIS A 104 2.23 4.87 -1.95
CA HIS A 104 0.79 4.74 -2.11
C HIS A 104 0.27 5.55 -3.30
N VAL A 105 -0.79 5.07 -3.94
CA VAL A 105 -1.56 5.80 -4.96
C VAL A 105 -3.04 5.84 -4.59
N CYS A 106 -3.65 7.03 -4.75
CA CYS A 106 -5.06 7.29 -4.46
C CYS A 106 -5.70 8.07 -5.61
N PRO A 107 -6.86 7.66 -6.16
CA PRO A 107 -7.61 8.47 -7.10
C PRO A 107 -8.28 9.66 -6.41
N THR A 108 -8.60 10.72 -7.17
CA THR A 108 -9.42 11.85 -6.74
C THR A 108 -10.79 11.80 -7.41
N ASP A 109 -11.77 12.51 -6.85
CA ASP A 109 -13.12 12.62 -7.41
C ASP A 109 -13.13 13.20 -8.85
N GLU A 110 -12.12 14.00 -9.21
CA GLU A 110 -11.91 14.54 -10.56
C GLU A 110 -11.27 13.54 -11.54
N GLY A 111 -10.95 12.33 -11.08
CA GLY A 111 -10.28 11.29 -11.88
C GLY A 111 -8.78 11.48 -12.06
N ASN A 112 -8.16 12.40 -11.31
CA ASN A 112 -6.72 12.52 -11.18
C ASN A 112 -6.17 11.46 -10.23
N LEU A 113 -4.84 11.36 -10.13
CA LEU A 113 -4.15 10.46 -9.22
C LEU A 113 -3.24 11.24 -8.29
N LEU A 114 -3.20 10.81 -7.04
CA LEU A 114 -2.28 11.26 -6.01
C LEU A 114 -1.31 10.14 -5.67
N VAL A 115 -0.03 10.43 -5.53
CA VAL A 115 0.95 9.47 -5.00
C VAL A 115 1.69 10.04 -3.80
N ALA A 116 1.95 9.18 -2.82
CA ALA A 116 2.95 9.44 -1.80
C ALA A 116 4.33 9.12 -2.40
N ASP A 117 5.04 10.15 -2.84
CA ASP A 117 6.40 10.07 -3.38
C ASP A 117 7.40 10.20 -2.24
N THR A 118 7.64 9.06 -1.61
CA THR A 118 8.42 8.93 -0.38
C THR A 118 9.87 9.36 -0.57
N GLY A 119 10.44 9.03 -1.72
CA GLY A 119 11.82 9.36 -2.03
C GLY A 119 12.09 10.88 -2.07
N LEU A 120 11.10 11.67 -2.42
CA LEU A 120 11.23 13.13 -2.49
C LEU A 120 10.53 13.87 -1.35
N ASP A 121 10.00 13.16 -0.35
CA ASP A 121 9.18 13.73 0.72
C ASP A 121 8.01 14.58 0.19
N MET A 122 7.35 14.09 -0.89
CA MET A 122 6.29 14.79 -1.61
C MET A 122 4.98 14.01 -1.70
N VAL A 123 3.90 14.73 -2.00
CA VAL A 123 2.71 14.19 -2.66
C VAL A 123 2.61 14.86 -4.03
N VAL A 124 2.37 14.05 -5.06
CA VAL A 124 2.24 14.51 -6.45
C VAL A 124 0.84 14.20 -6.95
N GLU A 125 0.14 15.21 -7.47
CA GLU A 125 -1.11 15.07 -8.20
C GLU A 125 -0.84 15.12 -9.70
N PHE A 126 -1.40 14.18 -10.44
CA PHE A 126 -1.22 14.09 -11.90
C PHE A 126 -2.44 13.44 -12.57
N THR A 127 -2.62 13.71 -13.87
CA THR A 127 -3.67 13.05 -14.66
C THR A 127 -3.27 11.62 -15.03
N GLN A 128 -4.24 10.77 -15.37
CA GLN A 128 -3.96 9.40 -15.85
C GLN A 128 -3.12 9.35 -17.14
N GLN A 129 -2.94 10.49 -17.83
CA GLN A 129 -2.04 10.64 -18.99
C GLN A 129 -0.64 11.12 -18.59
N GLY A 130 -0.34 11.26 -17.29
CA GLY A 130 0.97 11.62 -16.79
C GLY A 130 1.29 13.12 -16.76
N ARG A 131 0.30 14.02 -16.89
CA ARG A 131 0.53 15.45 -16.72
C ARG A 131 0.48 15.80 -15.23
N VAL A 132 1.59 16.27 -14.65
CA VAL A 132 1.66 16.78 -13.29
C VAL A 132 0.79 18.03 -13.15
N LEU A 133 -0.03 18.07 -12.13
CA LEU A 133 -0.94 19.17 -11.81
C LEU A 133 -0.45 19.97 -10.61
N ARG A 134 -0.12 19.28 -9.51
CA ARG A 134 0.33 19.88 -8.24
C ARG A 134 1.36 19.00 -7.56
N GLN A 135 2.20 19.63 -6.76
CA GLN A 135 3.20 18.96 -5.94
C GLN A 135 3.25 19.65 -4.57
N TRP A 136 3.25 18.88 -3.52
CA TRP A 136 3.36 19.36 -2.14
C TRP A 136 4.56 18.69 -1.46
N ASN A 137 5.44 19.45 -0.84
CA ASN A 137 6.36 18.93 0.15
C ASN A 137 5.57 18.69 1.45
N VAL A 138 5.68 17.48 2.04
CA VAL A 138 4.90 17.11 3.23
C VAL A 138 5.36 17.78 4.51
N LEU A 139 6.47 18.55 4.47
CA LEU A 139 6.99 19.40 5.54
C LEU A 139 6.67 20.89 5.33
N SER A 140 5.78 21.20 4.36
CA SER A 140 5.37 22.56 4.01
C SER A 140 6.52 23.46 3.51
N GLU A 141 7.55 22.87 2.92
CA GLU A 141 8.66 23.56 2.24
C GLU A 141 8.37 23.66 0.73
N ASP A 142 9.22 24.37 -0.02
CA ASP A 142 9.19 24.25 -1.50
C ASP A 142 9.46 22.78 -1.88
N PRO A 143 8.63 22.15 -2.73
CA PRO A 143 8.79 20.75 -3.09
C PRO A 143 10.18 20.41 -3.64
N TRP A 144 10.83 21.37 -4.28
CA TRP A 144 12.11 21.17 -4.94
C TRP A 144 13.31 21.77 -4.19
N ALA A 145 13.12 22.25 -2.95
CA ALA A 145 14.21 22.85 -2.16
C ALA A 145 15.43 21.93 -1.97
N ARG A 146 15.21 20.61 -1.95
CA ARG A 146 16.27 19.59 -1.76
C ARG A 146 16.63 18.83 -3.03
N PHE A 147 15.84 18.96 -4.07
CA PHE A 147 15.89 18.13 -5.26
C PHE A 147 15.89 19.00 -6.52
N SER A 148 16.37 18.46 -7.66
CA SER A 148 16.36 19.16 -8.95
C SER A 148 15.27 18.61 -9.86
N ARG A 149 14.58 19.50 -10.58
CA ARG A 149 13.61 19.12 -11.62
C ARG A 149 14.25 18.48 -12.85
N ASP A 150 15.56 18.62 -13.02
CA ASP A 150 16.30 18.13 -14.19
C ASP A 150 16.79 16.69 -14.02
N ILE A 151 16.57 16.09 -12.84
CA ILE A 151 16.98 14.71 -12.54
C ILE A 151 15.81 13.75 -12.78
N ASP A 152 16.09 12.67 -13.50
CA ASP A 152 15.19 11.53 -13.56
C ASP A 152 15.39 10.63 -12.32
N TYR A 153 14.53 10.82 -11.31
CA TYR A 153 14.62 10.12 -10.03
C TYR A 153 14.28 8.64 -10.12
N ARG A 154 13.65 8.18 -11.21
CA ARG A 154 13.48 6.73 -11.47
C ARG A 154 14.81 6.03 -11.64
N LYS A 155 15.87 6.78 -12.00
CA LYS A 155 17.24 6.32 -12.19
C LYS A 155 18.11 6.43 -10.93
N VAL A 156 17.57 7.02 -9.87
CA VAL A 156 18.25 7.15 -8.57
C VAL A 156 17.82 5.99 -7.67
N ALA A 157 18.77 5.16 -7.29
CA ALA A 157 18.48 3.95 -6.50
C ALA A 157 17.90 4.28 -5.11
N SER A 158 18.37 5.36 -4.47
CA SER A 158 17.89 5.82 -3.17
C SER A 158 18.15 7.31 -3.00
N THR A 159 17.19 8.01 -2.40
CA THR A 159 17.29 9.42 -2.02
C THR A 159 17.43 9.61 -0.50
N LYS A 160 17.65 8.53 0.22
CA LYS A 160 17.85 8.52 1.69
C LYS A 160 19.08 9.37 2.09
N PRO A 161 19.04 10.02 3.31
CA PRO A 161 17.98 9.92 4.30
C PRO A 161 16.76 10.79 3.95
N HIS A 162 15.55 10.22 4.08
CA HIS A 162 14.31 10.98 3.99
C HIS A 162 14.12 11.83 5.25
N ARG A 163 13.43 12.98 5.14
CA ARG A 163 13.11 13.84 6.29
C ARG A 163 11.76 13.54 6.89
N SER A 164 10.84 13.04 6.08
CA SER A 164 9.47 12.71 6.51
C SER A 164 9.09 11.27 6.21
N HIS A 165 9.37 10.77 5.00
CA HIS A 165 8.98 9.45 4.53
C HIS A 165 7.45 9.31 4.52
N PRO A 166 6.73 10.06 3.63
CA PRO A 166 5.28 9.91 3.49
C PRO A 166 4.93 8.52 2.98
N ASN A 167 3.99 7.84 3.65
CA ASN A 167 3.65 6.45 3.34
C ASN A 167 2.29 6.30 2.66
N TYR A 168 1.32 7.15 3.01
CA TYR A 168 -0.05 6.92 2.58
C TYR A 168 -0.77 8.25 2.37
N VAL A 169 -1.35 8.45 1.19
CA VAL A 169 -2.17 9.62 0.87
C VAL A 169 -3.64 9.21 0.85
N PHE A 170 -4.52 9.99 1.48
CA PHE A 170 -5.95 9.71 1.56
C PHE A 170 -6.78 10.99 1.53
N LEU A 171 -8.06 10.85 1.30
CA LEU A 171 -9.00 11.98 1.19
C LEU A 171 -9.96 12.00 2.39
N LEU A 172 -10.15 13.18 2.97
CA LEU A 172 -11.26 13.47 3.88
C LEU A 172 -12.12 14.55 3.26
N GLY A 173 -13.22 14.15 2.61
CA GLY A 173 -13.95 15.00 1.69
C GLY A 173 -13.04 15.37 0.52
N ARG A 174 -12.84 16.68 0.30
CA ARG A 174 -11.93 17.19 -0.75
C ARG A 174 -10.52 17.48 -0.25
N ASP A 175 -10.27 17.31 1.04
CA ASP A 175 -8.97 17.59 1.62
C ASP A 175 -8.02 16.40 1.42
N ILE A 176 -6.80 16.70 0.97
CA ILE A 176 -5.73 15.72 0.78
C ILE A 176 -4.95 15.63 2.08
N TRP A 177 -4.88 14.41 2.62
CA TRP A 177 -4.13 14.08 3.82
C TRP A 177 -3.02 13.10 3.49
N VAL A 178 -1.91 13.18 4.25
CA VAL A 178 -0.77 12.27 4.08
C VAL A 178 -0.23 11.83 5.43
N THR A 179 0.01 10.52 5.56
CA THR A 179 0.65 9.90 6.72
C THR A 179 2.15 10.09 6.65
N ARG A 180 2.76 10.65 7.71
CA ARG A 180 4.19 10.92 7.81
C ARG A 180 4.86 9.99 8.82
N PHE A 181 5.81 9.22 8.33
CA PHE A 181 6.46 8.14 9.08
C PHE A 181 7.28 8.64 10.28
N TYR A 182 8.18 9.63 10.05
CA TYR A 182 9.07 10.11 11.10
C TYR A 182 8.40 11.08 12.06
N GLN A 183 7.41 11.84 11.60
CA GLN A 183 6.64 12.75 12.45
C GLN A 183 5.57 12.01 13.26
N LYS A 184 5.23 10.77 12.91
CA LYS A 184 4.24 9.92 13.57
C LYS A 184 2.84 10.54 13.58
N ASP A 185 2.46 11.16 12.48
CA ASP A 185 1.20 11.87 12.32
C ASP A 185 0.64 11.74 10.90
N ALA A 186 -0.53 12.35 10.67
CA ALA A 186 -1.01 12.65 9.34
C ALA A 186 -1.38 14.12 9.23
N VAL A 187 -1.03 14.77 8.09
CA VAL A 187 -1.26 16.20 7.87
C VAL A 187 -2.14 16.45 6.65
N CYS A 188 -2.91 17.53 6.72
CA CYS A 188 -3.64 18.06 5.58
C CYS A 188 -2.72 18.93 4.71
N LEU A 189 -2.72 18.68 3.40
CA LEU A 189 -1.90 19.43 2.43
C LEU A 189 -2.66 20.58 1.75
N THR A 190 -3.98 20.57 1.78
CA THR A 190 -4.83 21.49 1.01
C THR A 190 -5.33 22.69 1.79
N ARG A 191 -5.33 22.61 3.11
CA ARG A 191 -5.71 23.72 4.01
C ARG A 191 -4.96 23.64 5.34
N PRO A 192 -4.86 24.72 6.10
CA PRO A 192 -4.41 24.68 7.49
C PRO A 192 -5.35 23.81 8.34
N ALA A 193 -4.80 22.79 8.97
CA ALA A 193 -5.51 21.92 9.90
C ALA A 193 -4.52 21.38 10.96
N ALA A 194 -5.02 21.05 12.13
CA ALA A 194 -4.22 20.34 13.12
C ALA A 194 -3.87 18.93 12.60
N PRO A 195 -2.65 18.45 12.77
CA PRO A 195 -2.29 17.09 12.43
C PRO A 195 -3.09 16.06 13.21
N ILE A 196 -3.36 14.91 12.60
CA ILE A 196 -3.83 13.72 13.33
C ILE A 196 -2.62 13.14 14.04
N GLN A 197 -2.58 13.26 15.38
CA GLN A 197 -1.46 12.78 16.18
C GLN A 197 -1.60 11.29 16.42
N ILE A 198 -0.66 10.49 15.90
CA ILE A 198 -0.64 9.03 16.06
C ILE A 198 0.29 8.64 17.22
N GLU A 199 1.43 9.28 17.35
CA GLU A 199 2.42 9.33 18.44
C GLU A 199 3.04 8.00 18.90
N VAL A 200 2.30 6.89 18.85
CA VAL A 200 2.74 5.61 19.44
C VAL A 200 3.95 5.00 18.76
N GLU A 201 3.97 4.95 17.43
CA GLU A 201 5.11 4.50 16.60
C GLU A 201 4.88 4.94 15.14
N LYS A 202 5.82 4.67 14.27
CA LYS A 202 5.84 5.07 12.86
C LYS A 202 4.67 4.49 12.08
N PRO A 203 3.72 5.32 11.61
CA PRO A 203 2.52 4.87 10.91
C PRO A 203 2.80 4.53 9.45
N HIS A 204 1.96 3.66 8.89
CA HIS A 204 2.12 3.21 7.51
C HIS A 204 0.88 3.43 6.64
N ASP A 205 -0.31 3.13 7.12
CA ASP A 205 -1.57 3.25 6.36
C ASP A 205 -2.32 4.55 6.72
N GLY A 206 -3.55 4.67 6.25
CA GLY A 206 -4.47 5.77 6.48
C GLY A 206 -5.81 5.45 5.84
N GLN A 207 -6.31 4.19 6.03
CA GLN A 207 -7.54 3.74 5.39
C GLN A 207 -8.78 4.35 6.03
N VAL A 208 -9.56 5.07 5.24
CA VAL A 208 -10.83 5.68 5.66
C VAL A 208 -11.98 4.71 5.40
N VAL A 209 -12.71 4.31 6.45
CA VAL A 209 -13.88 3.44 6.36
C VAL A 209 -14.98 3.96 7.29
N GLY A 210 -16.10 4.39 6.71
CA GLY A 210 -17.22 4.96 7.45
C GLY A 210 -16.81 6.22 8.26
N ASP A 211 -17.00 6.16 9.56
CA ASP A 211 -16.67 7.21 10.53
C ASP A 211 -15.25 7.10 11.12
N ARG A 212 -14.41 6.22 10.60
CA ARG A 212 -13.09 5.88 11.15
C ARG A 212 -11.99 5.98 10.13
N ILE A 213 -10.77 6.25 10.63
CA ILE A 213 -9.51 6.14 9.90
C ILE A 213 -8.65 5.12 10.62
N TYR A 214 -8.11 4.16 9.88
CA TYR A 214 -7.27 3.09 10.41
C TYR A 214 -5.82 3.29 9.97
N PHE A 215 -4.92 3.37 10.95
CA PHE A 215 -3.48 3.39 10.71
C PHE A 215 -2.86 2.12 11.28
N THR A 216 -1.97 1.50 10.54
CA THR A 216 -1.03 0.53 11.12
C THR A 216 0.22 1.25 11.60
N THR A 217 0.90 0.69 12.58
CA THR A 217 2.25 1.12 12.93
C THR A 217 3.22 -0.03 12.78
N VAL A 218 4.46 0.27 12.38
CA VAL A 218 5.46 -0.76 12.01
C VAL A 218 5.73 -1.79 13.09
N ASP A 219 5.46 -1.46 14.35
CA ASP A 219 5.65 -2.32 15.52
C ASP A 219 4.41 -3.19 15.88
N GLY A 220 3.41 -3.24 15.00
CA GLY A 220 2.26 -4.13 15.16
C GLY A 220 1.12 -3.55 15.98
N ARG A 221 0.83 -2.24 15.85
CA ARG A 221 -0.40 -1.64 16.38
C ARG A 221 -1.34 -1.23 15.26
N VAL A 222 -2.64 -1.23 15.58
CA VAL A 222 -3.68 -0.56 14.80
C VAL A 222 -4.19 0.61 15.62
N VAL A 223 -4.09 1.81 15.06
CA VAL A 223 -4.61 3.05 15.64
C VAL A 223 -5.89 3.42 14.92
N VAL A 224 -6.97 3.58 15.66
CA VAL A 224 -8.29 3.95 15.14
C VAL A 224 -8.56 5.41 15.51
N VAL A 225 -8.86 6.22 14.51
CA VAL A 225 -9.13 7.64 14.65
C VAL A 225 -10.57 7.91 14.24
N ASN A 226 -11.29 8.73 15.00
CA ASN A 226 -12.60 9.22 14.61
C ASN A 226 -12.43 10.24 13.47
N ARG A 227 -13.14 10.03 12.35
CA ARG A 227 -12.99 10.83 11.14
C ARG A 227 -13.45 12.29 11.28
N GLU A 228 -14.44 12.56 12.14
CA GLU A 228 -14.98 13.89 12.33
C GLU A 228 -14.13 14.73 13.29
N THR A 229 -13.75 14.14 14.42
CA THR A 229 -13.00 14.83 15.47
C THR A 229 -11.49 14.79 15.23
N LEU A 230 -11.00 13.89 14.38
CA LEU A 230 -9.57 13.61 14.11
C LEU A 230 -8.81 13.17 15.38
N GLN A 231 -9.53 12.68 16.39
CA GLN A 231 -8.94 12.19 17.65
C GLN A 231 -8.80 10.68 17.62
N VAL A 232 -7.71 10.18 18.21
CA VAL A 232 -7.51 8.74 18.43
C VAL A 232 -8.61 8.23 19.36
N SER A 233 -9.36 7.23 18.89
CA SER A 233 -10.44 6.58 19.64
C SER A 233 -10.02 5.24 20.24
N ASP A 234 -9.05 4.54 19.62
CA ASP A 234 -8.52 3.27 20.11
C ASP A 234 -7.10 3.01 19.61
N ILE A 235 -6.30 2.27 20.39
CA ILE A 235 -4.97 1.79 20.04
C ILE A 235 -4.88 0.31 20.42
N VAL A 236 -4.81 -0.55 19.42
CA VAL A 236 -4.75 -1.99 19.60
C VAL A 236 -3.34 -2.50 19.34
N ASN A 237 -2.70 -3.06 20.37
CA ASN A 237 -1.40 -3.70 20.22
C ASN A 237 -1.60 -5.18 19.85
N LEU A 238 -1.40 -5.51 18.57
CA LEU A 238 -1.59 -6.86 18.03
C LEU A 238 -0.59 -7.87 18.60
N ASN A 239 0.58 -7.43 19.05
CA ASN A 239 1.58 -8.33 19.67
C ASN A 239 1.10 -8.92 21.01
N LEU A 240 0.06 -8.34 21.61
CA LEU A 240 -0.50 -8.83 22.87
C LEU A 240 -1.73 -9.72 22.68
N ILE A 241 -2.16 -9.93 21.43
CA ILE A 241 -3.34 -10.72 21.09
C ILE A 241 -2.92 -12.13 20.69
N ASP A 242 -3.41 -13.14 21.44
CA ASP A 242 -3.23 -14.59 21.15
C ASP A 242 -1.77 -14.95 20.75
N ASN A 243 -0.79 -14.25 21.31
CA ASN A 243 0.64 -14.43 21.02
C ASN A 243 1.39 -14.96 22.27
N GLU A 244 0.99 -16.15 22.73
CA GLU A 244 1.56 -16.79 23.93
C GLU A 244 3.07 -17.00 23.80
N CYS A 245 3.54 -17.35 22.62
CA CYS A 245 4.97 -17.51 22.34
C CYS A 245 5.73 -16.19 22.23
N ARG A 246 5.02 -15.04 22.25
CA ARG A 246 5.58 -13.69 22.01
C ARG A 246 6.48 -13.65 20.77
N ALA A 247 6.08 -14.37 19.72
CA ALA A 247 6.76 -14.32 18.44
C ALA A 247 6.72 -12.89 17.86
N LEU A 248 7.77 -12.50 17.16
CA LEU A 248 7.81 -11.24 16.45
C LEU A 248 6.89 -11.34 15.22
N LEU A 249 5.79 -10.57 15.20
CA LEU A 249 4.79 -10.62 14.12
C LEU A 249 5.38 -10.19 12.78
N GLY A 250 6.22 -9.17 12.76
CA GLY A 250 6.80 -8.62 11.53
C GLY A 250 6.54 -7.12 11.37
N TRP A 251 6.94 -6.55 10.23
CA TRP A 251 6.59 -5.20 9.83
C TRP A 251 5.11 -5.13 9.51
N CYS A 252 4.37 -4.41 10.31
CA CYS A 252 2.93 -4.28 10.17
C CYS A 252 2.59 -3.18 9.14
N ARG A 253 1.85 -3.56 8.10
CA ARG A 253 1.34 -2.66 7.05
C ARG A 253 0.29 -3.35 6.20
N GLY A 254 -0.54 -2.56 5.51
CA GLY A 254 -1.66 -3.09 4.73
C GLY A 254 -2.82 -3.50 5.65
N VAL A 255 -3.69 -2.55 5.94
CA VAL A 255 -4.93 -2.79 6.69
C VAL A 255 -6.10 -2.86 5.73
N LEU A 256 -7.00 -3.82 5.97
CA LEU A 256 -8.33 -3.87 5.36
C LEU A 256 -9.35 -3.92 6.50
N ALA A 257 -9.97 -2.77 6.79
CA ALA A 257 -11.04 -2.72 7.77
C ALA A 257 -12.34 -3.26 7.18
N LEU A 258 -12.94 -4.18 7.92
CA LEU A 258 -14.24 -4.79 7.64
C LEU A 258 -15.30 -4.20 8.56
N ASN A 259 -16.56 -4.59 8.36
CA ASN A 259 -17.64 -4.27 9.28
C ASN A 259 -17.38 -4.88 10.68
N GLU A 260 -18.03 -4.33 11.71
CA GLU A 260 -18.01 -4.86 13.10
C GLU A 260 -16.64 -4.84 13.79
N GLY A 261 -15.73 -3.95 13.39
CA GLY A 261 -14.42 -3.81 14.06
C GLY A 261 -13.43 -4.92 13.73
N ARG A 262 -13.69 -5.72 12.72
CA ARG A 262 -12.73 -6.71 12.19
C ARG A 262 -11.80 -6.07 11.18
N VAL A 263 -10.54 -6.47 11.22
CA VAL A 263 -9.51 -5.97 10.29
C VAL A 263 -8.60 -7.12 9.83
N TRP A 264 -8.33 -7.19 8.52
CA TRP A 264 -7.15 -7.90 8.04
C TRP A 264 -5.94 -6.98 8.14
N VAL A 265 -4.83 -7.54 8.58
CA VAL A 265 -3.56 -6.81 8.70
C VAL A 265 -2.44 -7.64 8.10
N GLY A 266 -1.57 -7.02 7.33
CA GLY A 266 -0.40 -7.65 6.75
C GLY A 266 0.85 -7.48 7.60
N PHE A 267 1.68 -8.52 7.63
CA PHE A 267 2.96 -8.54 8.33
C PHE A 267 4.04 -9.07 7.39
N THR A 268 5.08 -8.29 7.21
CA THR A 268 6.26 -8.70 6.47
C THR A 268 7.32 -9.20 7.45
N ARG A 269 7.90 -10.37 7.21
CA ARG A 269 8.97 -10.94 8.04
C ARG A 269 10.09 -9.91 8.27
N VAL A 270 10.50 -9.74 9.52
CA VAL A 270 11.64 -8.86 9.87
C VAL A 270 12.95 -9.54 9.48
N ARG A 271 13.82 -8.80 8.80
CA ARG A 271 15.12 -9.31 8.36
C ARG A 271 16.20 -8.96 9.36
N LYS A 272 17.11 -9.91 9.61
CA LYS A 272 18.23 -9.75 10.54
C LYS A 272 19.18 -8.60 10.15
N THR A 273 19.25 -8.23 8.88
CA THR A 273 20.13 -7.16 8.38
C THR A 273 19.73 -5.75 8.84
N ARG A 274 18.44 -5.52 9.17
CA ARG A 274 17.94 -4.24 9.73
C ARG A 274 17.73 -4.27 11.24
N PHE A 275 18.18 -5.30 11.88
CA PHE A 275 18.04 -5.48 13.32
C PHE A 275 18.57 -4.30 14.14
N MET A 276 19.69 -3.69 13.70
CA MET A 276 20.32 -2.58 14.41
C MET A 276 19.56 -1.25 14.28
N GLU A 277 18.88 -0.99 13.17
CA GLU A 277 18.11 0.24 12.96
C GLU A 277 16.80 0.26 13.75
N ASN A 278 16.29 -0.92 14.11
CA ASN A 278 15.02 -1.10 14.80
C ASN A 278 15.16 -1.58 16.24
N LEU A 279 16.35 -1.45 16.81
CA LEU A 279 16.72 -1.96 18.13
C LEU A 279 15.76 -1.52 19.26
N ASN A 280 15.09 -0.39 19.15
CA ASN A 280 14.26 0.14 20.24
C ASN A 280 12.96 -0.66 20.45
N TRP A 281 12.30 -1.13 19.38
CA TRP A 281 11.10 -1.94 19.52
C TRP A 281 11.41 -3.45 19.57
N VAL A 282 12.49 -3.88 18.92
CA VAL A 282 12.98 -5.27 19.01
C VAL A 282 13.52 -5.59 20.40
N LYS A 283 14.19 -4.65 21.09
CA LYS A 283 14.73 -4.84 22.46
C LYS A 283 13.68 -5.22 23.51
N HIS A 284 12.43 -4.83 23.32
CA HIS A 284 11.34 -5.16 24.24
C HIS A 284 10.63 -6.48 23.90
N THR A 285 10.94 -7.11 22.76
CA THR A 285 10.21 -8.28 22.25
C THR A 285 11.12 -9.48 21.93
N PHE A 286 12.36 -9.50 22.44
CA PHE A 286 13.32 -10.57 22.14
C PHE A 286 12.79 -11.94 22.51
N ARG A 287 12.39 -12.72 21.49
CA ARG A 287 12.27 -14.18 21.53
C ARG A 287 12.67 -14.77 20.18
N ASP A 288 13.11 -16.02 20.21
CA ASP A 288 13.81 -16.70 19.13
C ASP A 288 12.94 -17.10 17.92
N VAL A 289 11.65 -16.72 17.89
CA VAL A 289 10.70 -17.13 16.85
C VAL A 289 10.25 -15.92 16.07
N GLU A 290 10.64 -15.83 14.80
CA GLU A 290 10.12 -14.89 13.82
C GLU A 290 8.99 -15.55 13.04
N LYS A 291 7.85 -14.85 12.87
CA LYS A 291 6.79 -15.32 11.97
C LYS A 291 7.17 -15.08 10.50
N PRO A 292 6.69 -15.95 9.58
CA PRO A 292 6.80 -15.71 8.15
C PRO A 292 6.02 -14.45 7.73
N THR A 293 6.18 -14.03 6.48
CA THR A 293 5.30 -13.03 5.89
C THR A 293 3.89 -13.58 5.82
N HIS A 294 2.93 -12.91 6.49
CA HIS A 294 1.57 -13.41 6.67
C HIS A 294 0.53 -12.28 6.68
N ILE A 295 -0.72 -12.66 6.58
CA ILE A 295 -1.85 -11.80 6.92
C ILE A 295 -2.61 -12.41 8.09
N ALA A 296 -3.22 -11.55 8.93
CA ALA A 296 -4.04 -12.02 10.02
C ALA A 296 -5.34 -11.21 10.13
N LEU A 297 -6.43 -11.90 10.45
CA LEU A 297 -7.74 -11.32 10.74
C LEU A 297 -7.88 -11.13 12.24
N TYR A 298 -8.09 -9.91 12.66
CA TYR A 298 -8.35 -9.57 14.07
C TYR A 298 -9.77 -9.04 14.28
N ASP A 299 -10.35 -9.39 15.40
CA ASP A 299 -11.45 -8.66 16.02
C ASP A 299 -10.83 -7.67 17.02
N LEU A 300 -10.84 -6.38 16.68
CA LEU A 300 -10.22 -5.35 17.51
C LEU A 300 -10.98 -5.14 18.83
N SER A 301 -12.31 -5.29 18.83
CA SER A 301 -13.14 -5.11 20.01
C SER A 301 -12.97 -6.26 21.00
N ALA A 302 -12.98 -7.50 20.50
CA ALA A 302 -12.78 -8.68 21.32
C ALA A 302 -11.30 -8.94 21.68
N ARG A 303 -10.36 -8.20 21.07
CA ARG A 303 -8.91 -8.41 21.21
C ARG A 303 -8.51 -9.86 20.88
N LYS A 304 -8.97 -10.36 19.75
CA LYS A 304 -8.77 -11.74 19.35
C LYS A 304 -8.22 -11.84 17.92
N CYS A 305 -7.27 -12.74 17.69
CA CYS A 305 -6.86 -13.20 16.38
C CYS A 305 -7.83 -14.29 15.90
N LEU A 306 -8.55 -14.05 14.81
CA LEU A 306 -9.53 -14.98 14.29
C LEU A 306 -8.93 -15.96 13.29
N GLN A 307 -7.91 -15.51 12.53
CA GLN A 307 -7.25 -16.30 11.52
C GLN A 307 -5.87 -15.73 11.19
N GLU A 308 -4.93 -16.60 10.82
CA GLU A 308 -3.61 -16.23 10.33
C GLU A 308 -3.27 -17.10 9.10
N ILE A 309 -2.71 -16.49 8.05
CA ILE A 309 -2.37 -17.18 6.80
C ILE A 309 -0.96 -16.83 6.38
N ASP A 310 -0.07 -17.82 6.32
CA ASP A 310 1.30 -17.69 5.80
C ASP A 310 1.25 -17.48 4.28
N LEU A 311 1.96 -16.46 3.80
CA LEU A 311 2.00 -16.09 2.38
C LEU A 311 3.27 -16.55 1.66
N GLU A 312 4.30 -16.97 2.40
CA GLU A 312 5.58 -17.38 1.80
C GLU A 312 5.45 -18.62 0.90
N PRO A 313 4.59 -19.63 1.21
CA PRO A 313 4.35 -20.74 0.31
C PRO A 313 3.80 -20.33 -1.07
N TYR A 314 3.18 -19.14 -1.16
CA TYR A 314 2.66 -18.59 -2.41
C TYR A 314 3.64 -17.63 -3.10
N GLY A 315 4.89 -17.57 -2.61
CA GLY A 315 5.94 -16.72 -3.16
C GLY A 315 5.84 -15.23 -2.76
N MET A 316 4.94 -14.87 -1.84
CA MET A 316 4.80 -13.50 -1.34
C MET A 316 5.68 -13.30 -0.09
N ASN A 317 6.70 -12.46 -0.20
CA ASN A 317 7.67 -12.21 0.87
C ASN A 317 7.57 -10.79 1.46
N ILE A 318 6.65 -9.99 0.96
CA ILE A 318 6.32 -8.66 1.47
C ILE A 318 4.86 -8.35 1.16
N VAL A 319 4.16 -7.69 2.10
CA VAL A 319 2.77 -7.24 1.94
C VAL A 319 2.69 -5.73 2.09
N PHE A 320 1.91 -5.07 1.24
CA PHE A 320 1.64 -3.63 1.32
C PHE A 320 0.15 -3.29 1.35
N SER A 321 -0.70 -4.07 0.69
CA SER A 321 -2.15 -3.85 0.70
C SER A 321 -2.92 -5.14 0.65
N ILE A 322 -4.11 -5.10 1.26
CA ILE A 322 -5.10 -6.17 1.26
C ILE A 322 -6.43 -5.54 0.82
N PHE A 323 -7.10 -6.15 -0.16
CA PHE A 323 -8.40 -5.69 -0.66
C PHE A 323 -9.39 -6.83 -0.73
N PRO A 324 -10.71 -6.58 -0.63
CA PRO A 324 -11.71 -7.57 -0.95
C PRO A 324 -11.65 -7.92 -2.45
N ALA A 325 -11.67 -9.20 -2.79
CA ALA A 325 -11.71 -9.58 -4.19
C ALA A 325 -13.07 -9.22 -4.81
N VAL A 326 -13.03 -8.60 -5.97
CA VAL A 326 -14.24 -8.30 -6.75
C VAL A 326 -14.75 -9.63 -7.32
N PRO A 327 -16.00 -10.04 -7.04
CA PRO A 327 -16.55 -11.26 -7.62
C PRO A 327 -16.56 -11.14 -9.15
N PRO A 328 -16.37 -12.25 -9.89
CA PRO A 328 -16.59 -12.24 -11.33
C PRO A 328 -18.02 -11.73 -11.56
N SER A 329 -18.18 -10.61 -12.24
CA SER A 329 -19.51 -10.19 -12.67
C SER A 329 -20.13 -11.35 -13.40
N LEU A 330 -21.23 -11.91 -12.88
CA LEU A 330 -22.11 -12.76 -13.66
C LEU A 330 -22.43 -11.93 -14.90
N GLY A 331 -21.88 -12.31 -16.05
CA GLY A 331 -21.86 -11.51 -17.27
C GLY A 331 -23.25 -10.93 -17.58
N LYS A 332 -23.47 -9.70 -17.20
CA LYS A 332 -24.31 -8.84 -17.97
C LYS A 332 -23.53 -8.57 -19.27
N GLN A 333 -23.58 -9.52 -20.19
CA GLN A 333 -23.47 -9.19 -21.60
C GLN A 333 -24.39 -8.01 -21.79
N SER A 334 -23.80 -6.87 -22.10
CA SER A 334 -24.58 -5.65 -22.26
C SER A 334 -25.52 -5.88 -23.45
N ALA A 335 -26.81 -6.09 -23.17
CA ALA A 335 -27.86 -6.07 -24.16
C ALA A 335 -27.82 -4.78 -25.04
N ASP A 336 -26.99 -3.83 -24.69
CA ASP A 336 -26.71 -2.59 -25.43
C ASP A 336 -25.66 -2.75 -26.53
N GLU A 337 -24.70 -3.66 -26.42
CA GLU A 337 -23.75 -3.92 -27.53
C GLU A 337 -24.41 -4.79 -28.63
N GLU A 338 -25.25 -5.74 -28.25
CA GLU A 338 -26.06 -6.49 -29.24
C GLU A 338 -27.10 -5.61 -29.95
N ARG A 339 -27.73 -4.68 -29.23
CA ARG A 339 -28.65 -3.73 -29.88
C ARG A 339 -27.95 -2.73 -30.82
N ARG A 340 -26.69 -2.34 -30.52
CA ARG A 340 -25.90 -1.50 -31.43
C ARG A 340 -25.41 -2.25 -32.67
N SER A 341 -25.05 -3.53 -32.55
CA SER A 341 -24.67 -4.33 -33.74
C SER A 341 -25.86 -4.69 -34.61
N GLN A 342 -27.06 -4.91 -34.04
CA GLN A 342 -28.24 -5.20 -34.81
C GLN A 342 -28.86 -3.94 -35.48
N SER A 343 -28.62 -2.74 -34.93
CA SER A 343 -29.06 -1.49 -35.56
C SER A 343 -28.19 -1.08 -36.74
N LEU A 344 -26.93 -1.46 -36.79
CA LEU A 344 -26.03 -1.19 -37.90
C LEU A 344 -26.25 -2.13 -39.11
N VAL A 345 -26.83 -3.31 -38.90
CA VAL A 345 -27.16 -4.25 -39.98
C VAL A 345 -28.50 -3.91 -40.68
N ARG A 346 -29.38 -3.14 -40.00
CA ARG A 346 -30.67 -2.73 -40.59
C ARG A 346 -30.64 -1.42 -41.41
N CYS A 347 -29.51 -0.72 -41.41
CA CYS A 347 -29.35 0.49 -42.27
C CYS A 347 -28.55 0.20 -43.56
N ALA A 348 -28.25 -1.04 -43.87
CA ALA A 348 -27.51 -1.45 -45.07
C ALA A 348 -28.27 -2.43 -45.96
N SER A 349 -29.62 -2.43 -45.87
CA SER A 349 -30.49 -3.15 -46.80
C SER A 349 -31.55 -2.23 -47.39
#